data_56d7376367196ee4c95739700c54a788
#
_entry.id   56d7376367196ee4c95739700c54a788
#
_cell.length_a   1.000
_cell.length_b   1.000
_cell.length_c   1.000
_cell.angle_alpha   90.00
_cell.angle_beta   90.00
_cell.angle_gamma   90.00
#
_symmetry.space_group_name_H-M   'P 1'
#
loop_
_entity.id
_entity.type
_entity.pdbx_description
1 polymer ?
#
loop_
_entity_poly.entity_id
_entity_poly.type
_entity_poly.pdbx_seq_one_letter_code
_entity_poly.pdbx_strand_id
1 'polypeptide(L)'
;MSAEKLKYFVNGEYVESKTDKYYTLVNPSTGETTGYAPCCTNDEVLGAIAAAKAAFPGWSSTPAIKRAQILYNIRDLLIKHMDELTMLVAEENGKVWAEAEGDVLKAKEGTELATQVPSLMMGESVMDASRGYDTVKYRESMGVFAGIVPVNFPAMIPFGWMAPTCIACGNTMVLKAASLTPRTALRIAELYKEAGVPDGVINVVTCSRNEINTILESPDVKGITFVGSTPVGKLIYEKAASAGKRVQCLCQAKNHALVLADTPIER
;
A
#
# COMPACT_ATOMS: atom_id res chain seq x y z
N MET A 1 -26.44 5.81 15.52
CA MET A 1 -25.31 5.06 16.11
C MET A 1 -24.14 6.03 16.21
N SER A 2 -23.41 6.07 17.33
CA SER A 2 -22.22 6.92 17.43
C SER A 2 -21.19 6.42 16.39
N ALA A 3 -20.62 7.34 15.59
CA ALA A 3 -19.63 6.99 14.60
C ALA A 3 -18.40 6.33 15.28
N GLU A 4 -17.95 5.20 14.74
CA GLU A 4 -16.93 4.36 15.34
C GLU A 4 -15.51 4.97 15.18
N LYS A 5 -14.68 4.83 16.22
CA LYS A 5 -13.24 5.08 16.14
C LYS A 5 -12.57 3.85 15.53
N LEU A 6 -11.95 4.04 14.37
CA LEU A 6 -11.21 2.97 13.71
C LEU A 6 -9.91 2.64 14.48
N LYS A 7 -9.49 1.40 14.33
CA LYS A 7 -8.19 0.88 14.76
C LYS A 7 -7.24 0.91 13.56
N TYR A 8 -5.93 0.98 13.80
CA TYR A 8 -4.93 0.75 12.77
C TYR A 8 -4.53 -0.74 12.76
N PHE A 9 -3.91 -1.21 11.67
CA PHE A 9 -3.56 -2.62 11.51
C PHE A 9 -2.06 -2.81 11.57
N VAL A 10 -1.57 -3.53 12.56
CA VAL A 10 -0.15 -3.79 12.77
C VAL A 10 0.08 -5.20 13.31
N ASN A 11 1.12 -5.86 12.81
CA ASN A 11 1.51 -7.21 13.25
C ASN A 11 0.34 -8.21 13.21
N GLY A 12 -0.47 -8.11 12.14
CA GLY A 12 -1.61 -8.99 11.93
C GLY A 12 -2.86 -8.68 12.76
N GLU A 13 -2.90 -7.59 13.51
CA GLU A 13 -4.00 -7.26 14.42
C GLU A 13 -4.49 -5.82 14.27
N TYR A 14 -5.77 -5.61 14.57
CA TYR A 14 -6.34 -4.29 14.77
C TYR A 14 -6.01 -3.77 16.16
N VAL A 15 -5.29 -2.66 16.24
CA VAL A 15 -4.83 -2.05 17.49
C VAL A 15 -5.46 -0.67 17.67
N GLU A 16 -5.95 -0.40 18.87
CA GLU A 16 -6.43 0.93 19.24
C GLU A 16 -5.26 1.91 19.35
N SER A 17 -5.39 3.06 18.69
CA SER A 17 -4.39 4.10 18.78
C SER A 17 -4.47 4.84 20.13
N LYS A 18 -3.30 5.20 20.66
CA LYS A 18 -3.14 6.02 21.86
C LYS A 18 -3.30 7.52 21.57
N THR A 19 -3.59 7.87 20.30
CA THR A 19 -3.75 9.26 19.89
C THR A 19 -5.03 9.88 20.42
N ASP A 20 -5.02 11.16 20.72
CA ASP A 20 -6.20 11.99 20.94
C ASP A 20 -6.71 12.68 19.66
N LYS A 21 -5.96 12.54 18.55
CA LYS A 21 -6.25 13.18 17.26
C LYS A 21 -6.85 12.19 16.27
N TYR A 22 -8.00 12.54 15.72
CA TYR A 22 -8.71 11.73 14.74
C TYR A 22 -9.13 12.55 13.53
N TYR A 23 -9.11 11.91 12.37
CA TYR A 23 -9.71 12.43 11.14
C TYR A 23 -11.16 12.00 11.07
N THR A 24 -12.08 12.94 10.89
CA THR A 24 -13.49 12.63 10.65
C THR A 24 -13.66 12.02 9.27
N LEU A 25 -14.25 10.85 9.22
CA LEU A 25 -14.59 10.17 7.97
C LEU A 25 -16.03 10.54 7.60
N VAL A 26 -16.21 10.97 6.37
CA VAL A 26 -17.52 11.40 5.86
C VAL A 26 -17.81 10.64 4.58
N ASN A 27 -19.02 10.14 4.43
CA ASN A 27 -19.50 9.68 3.13
C ASN A 27 -19.74 10.92 2.26
N PRO A 28 -18.96 11.14 1.20
CA PRO A 28 -19.05 12.37 0.41
C PRO A 28 -20.36 12.47 -0.41
N SER A 29 -21.09 11.38 -0.57
CA SER A 29 -22.38 11.37 -1.27
C SER A 29 -23.54 11.82 -0.38
N THR A 30 -23.47 11.58 0.93
CA THR A 30 -24.55 11.92 1.88
C THR A 30 -24.18 13.04 2.84
N GLY A 31 -22.88 13.32 3.03
CA GLY A 31 -22.36 14.25 4.03
C GLY A 31 -22.37 13.69 5.47
N GLU A 32 -22.76 12.45 5.66
CA GLU A 32 -22.86 11.83 6.98
C GLU A 32 -21.48 11.39 7.49
N THR A 33 -21.24 11.58 8.79
CA THR A 33 -20.05 11.07 9.45
C THR A 33 -20.15 9.55 9.62
N THR A 34 -19.22 8.82 9.02
CA THR A 34 -19.17 7.35 9.04
C THR A 34 -18.22 6.79 10.10
N GLY A 35 -17.27 7.60 10.60
CA GLY A 35 -16.33 7.16 11.63
C GLY A 35 -15.20 8.16 11.85
N TYR A 36 -14.18 7.70 12.59
CA TYR A 36 -12.99 8.49 12.93
C TYR A 36 -11.73 7.64 12.72
N ALA A 37 -10.83 8.07 11.85
CA ALA A 37 -9.54 7.41 11.65
C ALA A 37 -8.49 8.02 12.60
N PRO A 38 -7.68 7.22 13.30
CA PRO A 38 -6.66 7.74 14.20
C PRO A 38 -5.55 8.46 13.42
N CYS A 39 -5.04 9.57 13.95
CA CYS A 39 -3.75 10.09 13.55
C CYS A 39 -2.68 9.38 14.40
N CYS A 40 -2.21 8.20 13.96
CA CYS A 40 -1.24 7.40 14.69
C CYS A 40 -0.04 8.24 15.12
N THR A 41 0.44 7.99 16.33
CA THR A 41 1.60 8.68 16.90
C THR A 41 2.90 8.23 16.25
N ASN A 42 3.99 8.97 16.49
CA ASN A 42 5.33 8.56 16.04
C ASN A 42 5.73 7.17 16.58
N ASP A 43 5.42 6.89 17.84
CA ASP A 43 5.74 5.59 18.46
C ASP A 43 4.96 4.44 17.80
N GLU A 44 3.71 4.68 17.41
CA GLU A 44 2.89 3.69 16.70
C GLU A 44 3.44 3.44 15.27
N VAL A 45 3.87 4.48 14.58
CA VAL A 45 4.51 4.36 13.27
C VAL A 45 5.85 3.63 13.38
N LEU A 46 6.68 3.96 14.38
CA LEU A 46 7.91 3.23 14.67
C LEU A 46 7.64 1.77 15.04
N GLY A 47 6.57 1.50 15.80
CA GLY A 47 6.11 0.16 16.12
C GLY A 47 5.74 -0.65 14.87
N ALA A 48 5.05 -0.04 13.90
CA ALA A 48 4.73 -0.67 12.62
C ALA A 48 6.00 -0.97 11.78
N ILE A 49 6.98 -0.07 11.79
CA ILE A 49 8.28 -0.30 11.12
C ILE A 49 9.03 -1.44 11.82
N ALA A 50 9.03 -1.48 13.15
CA ALA A 50 9.68 -2.53 13.92
C ALA A 50 9.02 -3.91 13.67
N ALA A 51 7.69 -3.98 13.60
CA ALA A 51 6.97 -5.20 13.25
C ALA A 51 7.34 -5.69 11.84
N ALA A 52 7.37 -4.77 10.85
CA ALA A 52 7.79 -5.08 9.49
C ALA A 52 9.24 -5.59 9.43
N LYS A 53 10.16 -4.97 10.19
CA LYS A 53 11.56 -5.39 10.29
C LYS A 53 11.69 -6.76 10.92
N ALA A 54 10.95 -7.05 11.97
CA ALA A 54 10.96 -8.34 12.65
C ALA A 54 10.45 -9.49 11.76
N ALA A 55 9.42 -9.23 10.95
CA ALA A 55 8.86 -10.21 10.02
C ALA A 55 9.76 -10.47 8.79
N PHE A 56 10.64 -9.52 8.43
CA PHE A 56 11.43 -9.57 7.19
C PHE A 56 12.30 -10.82 7.06
N PRO A 57 13.10 -11.27 8.04
CA PRO A 57 13.99 -12.44 7.87
C PRO A 57 13.22 -13.71 7.53
N GLY A 58 12.11 -13.98 8.21
CA GLY A 58 11.25 -15.14 7.95
C GLY A 58 10.58 -15.07 6.58
N TRP A 59 10.06 -13.91 6.24
CA TRP A 59 9.38 -13.71 4.96
C TRP A 59 10.34 -13.75 3.76
N SER A 60 11.48 -13.10 3.85
CA SER A 60 12.49 -13.06 2.79
C SER A 60 13.08 -14.43 2.48
N SER A 61 13.19 -15.30 3.48
CA SER A 61 13.66 -16.69 3.33
C SER A 61 12.58 -17.65 2.79
N THR A 62 11.31 -17.21 2.75
CA THR A 62 10.22 -18.01 2.16
C THR A 62 10.43 -18.13 0.66
N PRO A 63 10.45 -19.34 0.07
CA PRO A 63 10.65 -19.51 -1.37
C PRO A 63 9.65 -18.72 -2.21
N ALA A 64 10.10 -18.12 -3.32
CA ALA A 64 9.25 -17.29 -4.18
C ALA A 64 7.96 -17.99 -4.63
N ILE A 65 8.04 -19.31 -4.92
CA ILE A 65 6.86 -20.12 -5.28
C ILE A 65 5.83 -20.21 -4.15
N LYS A 66 6.28 -20.22 -2.89
CA LYS A 66 5.37 -20.24 -1.73
C LYS A 66 4.73 -18.87 -1.51
N ARG A 67 5.50 -17.78 -1.72
CA ARG A 67 4.92 -16.42 -1.70
C ARG A 67 3.90 -16.23 -2.81
N ALA A 68 4.18 -16.74 -4.03
CA ALA A 68 3.21 -16.72 -5.13
C ALA A 68 1.91 -17.47 -4.78
N GLN A 69 2.00 -18.60 -4.09
CA GLN A 69 0.81 -19.34 -3.64
C GLN A 69 -0.07 -18.50 -2.71
N ILE A 70 0.53 -17.76 -1.79
CA ILE A 70 -0.22 -16.84 -0.91
C ILE A 70 -0.87 -15.71 -1.72
N LEU A 71 -0.20 -15.18 -2.75
CA LEU A 71 -0.79 -14.18 -3.64
C LEU A 71 -2.01 -14.71 -4.42
N TYR A 72 -2.02 -15.99 -4.82
CA TYR A 72 -3.23 -16.61 -5.37
C TYR A 72 -4.38 -16.64 -4.36
N ASN A 73 -4.09 -16.95 -3.10
CA ASN A 73 -5.10 -16.91 -2.04
C ASN A 73 -5.65 -15.48 -1.84
N ILE A 74 -4.77 -14.45 -1.86
CA ILE A 74 -5.19 -13.04 -1.79
C ILE A 74 -6.11 -12.70 -2.95
N ARG A 75 -5.74 -13.07 -4.19
CA ARG A 75 -6.60 -12.87 -5.36
C ARG A 75 -7.98 -13.49 -5.17
N ASP A 76 -8.04 -14.72 -4.69
CA ASP A 76 -9.30 -15.45 -4.50
C ASP A 76 -10.16 -14.77 -3.42
N LEU A 77 -9.56 -14.26 -2.35
CA LEU A 77 -10.25 -13.48 -1.33
C LEU A 77 -10.74 -12.13 -1.87
N LEU A 78 -9.96 -11.43 -2.70
CA LEU A 78 -10.42 -10.20 -3.35
C LEU A 78 -11.63 -10.45 -4.26
N ILE A 79 -11.66 -11.57 -4.99
CA ILE A 79 -12.81 -11.99 -5.79
C ILE A 79 -14.02 -12.30 -4.90
N LYS A 80 -13.83 -13.08 -3.84
CA LYS A 80 -14.88 -13.47 -2.90
C LYS A 80 -15.53 -12.26 -2.20
N HIS A 81 -14.74 -11.24 -1.91
CA HIS A 81 -15.16 -10.04 -1.19
C HIS A 81 -15.34 -8.82 -2.12
N MET A 82 -15.49 -9.03 -3.43
CA MET A 82 -15.57 -7.94 -4.42
C MET A 82 -16.67 -6.93 -4.08
N ASP A 83 -17.89 -7.38 -3.83
CA ASP A 83 -19.04 -6.52 -3.53
C ASP A 83 -18.86 -5.76 -2.20
N GLU A 84 -18.34 -6.42 -1.16
CA GLU A 84 -18.02 -5.80 0.13
C GLU A 84 -17.01 -4.65 -0.05
N LEU A 85 -15.92 -4.92 -0.75
CA LEU A 85 -14.87 -3.94 -0.99
C LEU A 85 -15.33 -2.80 -1.91
N THR A 86 -16.13 -3.12 -2.93
CA THR A 86 -16.75 -2.11 -3.81
C THR A 86 -17.63 -1.16 -3.02
N MET A 87 -18.45 -1.69 -2.09
CA MET A 87 -19.29 -0.87 -1.22
C MET A 87 -18.44 0.05 -0.33
N LEU A 88 -17.37 -0.48 0.29
CA LEU A 88 -16.46 0.32 1.11
C LEU A 88 -15.82 1.48 0.31
N VAL A 89 -15.35 1.20 -0.91
CA VAL A 89 -14.79 2.23 -1.80
C VAL A 89 -15.85 3.28 -2.15
N ALA A 90 -17.07 2.85 -2.50
CA ALA A 90 -18.15 3.75 -2.85
C ALA A 90 -18.53 4.67 -1.67
N GLU A 91 -18.62 4.12 -0.45
CA GLU A 91 -18.99 4.88 0.75
C GLU A 91 -17.91 5.88 1.19
N GLU A 92 -16.62 5.49 1.18
CA GLU A 92 -15.55 6.35 1.68
C GLU A 92 -14.99 7.33 0.62
N ASN A 93 -15.18 7.03 -0.68
CA ASN A 93 -14.65 7.84 -1.77
C ASN A 93 -15.72 8.58 -2.59
N GLY A 94 -16.98 8.16 -2.51
CA GLY A 94 -18.10 8.75 -3.27
C GLY A 94 -18.15 8.33 -4.74
N LYS A 95 -17.45 7.26 -5.12
CA LYS A 95 -17.51 6.72 -6.48
C LYS A 95 -18.84 6.06 -6.77
N VAL A 96 -19.30 6.13 -8.03
CA VAL A 96 -20.38 5.27 -8.50
C VAL A 96 -19.92 3.81 -8.47
N TRP A 97 -20.87 2.86 -8.38
CA TRP A 97 -20.56 1.43 -8.19
C TRP A 97 -19.53 0.91 -9.19
N ALA A 98 -19.72 1.15 -10.48
CA ALA A 98 -18.81 0.65 -11.52
C ALA A 98 -17.37 1.18 -11.40
N GLU A 99 -17.18 2.43 -10.95
CA GLU A 99 -15.86 3.00 -10.71
C GLU A 99 -15.23 2.45 -9.42
N ALA A 100 -16.03 2.20 -8.39
CA ALA A 100 -15.58 1.58 -7.16
C ALA A 100 -15.18 0.10 -7.39
N GLU A 101 -15.98 -0.66 -8.15
CA GLU A 101 -15.65 -2.02 -8.57
C GLU A 101 -14.37 -2.05 -9.40
N GLY A 102 -14.20 -1.08 -10.32
CA GLY A 102 -12.98 -0.93 -11.12
C GLY A 102 -11.73 -0.73 -10.27
N ASP A 103 -11.83 -0.01 -9.14
CA ASP A 103 -10.73 0.16 -8.18
C ASP A 103 -10.31 -1.19 -7.56
N VAL A 104 -11.27 -1.97 -7.06
CA VAL A 104 -11.02 -3.28 -6.47
C VAL A 104 -10.53 -4.28 -7.52
N LEU A 105 -11.11 -4.25 -8.72
CA LEU A 105 -10.69 -5.09 -9.85
C LEU A 105 -9.20 -4.86 -10.19
N LYS A 106 -8.74 -3.60 -10.17
CA LYS A 106 -7.34 -3.26 -10.40
C LYS A 106 -6.42 -3.73 -9.27
N ALA A 107 -6.90 -3.77 -8.03
CA ALA A 107 -6.15 -4.40 -6.93
C ALA A 107 -5.97 -5.91 -7.17
N LYS A 108 -7.03 -6.59 -7.62
CA LYS A 108 -6.99 -8.01 -8.01
C LYS A 108 -6.01 -8.25 -9.17
N GLU A 109 -6.09 -7.48 -10.26
CA GLU A 109 -5.21 -7.62 -11.43
C GLU A 109 -3.73 -7.41 -11.07
N GLY A 110 -3.42 -6.41 -10.22
CA GLY A 110 -2.06 -6.19 -9.74
C GLY A 110 -1.54 -7.35 -8.89
N THR A 111 -2.42 -7.96 -8.09
CA THR A 111 -2.09 -9.18 -7.34
C THR A 111 -1.82 -10.36 -8.28
N GLU A 112 -2.62 -10.55 -9.33
CA GLU A 112 -2.39 -11.57 -10.36
C GLU A 112 -1.04 -11.39 -11.06
N LEU A 113 -0.68 -10.15 -11.42
CA LEU A 113 0.63 -9.86 -12.00
C LEU A 113 1.76 -10.23 -11.04
N ALA A 114 1.62 -9.95 -9.75
CA ALA A 114 2.62 -10.25 -8.74
C ALA A 114 2.84 -11.76 -8.51
N THR A 115 1.88 -12.63 -8.87
CA THR A 115 2.07 -14.10 -8.79
C THR A 115 3.18 -14.60 -9.73
N GLN A 116 3.59 -13.81 -10.72
CA GLN A 116 4.68 -14.14 -11.64
C GLN A 116 6.08 -13.95 -11.01
N VAL A 117 6.16 -13.57 -9.74
CA VAL A 117 7.41 -13.30 -9.04
C VAL A 117 8.47 -14.40 -9.15
N PRO A 118 8.14 -15.72 -9.18
CA PRO A 118 9.18 -16.73 -9.35
C PRO A 118 9.99 -16.55 -10.65
N SER A 119 9.34 -16.13 -11.74
CA SER A 119 10.00 -15.82 -13.00
C SER A 119 10.65 -14.43 -13.00
N LEU A 120 10.02 -13.44 -12.41
CA LEU A 120 10.53 -12.06 -12.34
C LEU A 120 11.79 -11.94 -11.47
N MET A 121 11.97 -12.83 -10.48
CA MET A 121 13.15 -12.85 -9.62
C MET A 121 14.27 -13.74 -10.14
N MET A 122 14.12 -14.39 -11.31
CA MET A 122 15.22 -15.11 -11.94
C MET A 122 16.37 -14.15 -12.24
N GLY A 123 17.59 -14.64 -12.00
CA GLY A 123 18.82 -13.92 -12.35
C GLY A 123 19.26 -14.19 -13.77
N GLU A 124 20.44 -13.73 -14.07
CA GLU A 124 21.12 -13.89 -15.38
C GLU A 124 22.53 -14.39 -15.13
N SER A 125 23.08 -15.16 -16.07
CA SER A 125 24.47 -15.60 -16.00
C SER A 125 25.16 -15.40 -17.34
N VAL A 126 26.45 -15.07 -17.31
CA VAL A 126 27.32 -14.98 -18.49
C VAL A 126 28.53 -15.86 -18.20
N MET A 127 28.69 -16.91 -19.00
CA MET A 127 29.87 -17.77 -18.97
C MET A 127 31.04 -17.05 -19.67
N ASP A 128 32.23 -17.19 -19.10
CA ASP A 128 33.45 -16.55 -19.65
C ASP A 128 33.27 -15.04 -19.91
N ALA A 129 32.60 -14.31 -19.04
CA ALA A 129 32.50 -12.85 -19.09
C ALA A 129 33.89 -12.18 -19.20
N SER A 130 34.90 -12.85 -18.65
CA SER A 130 36.35 -12.67 -18.89
C SER A 130 36.97 -14.05 -18.81
N ARG A 131 38.16 -14.22 -19.41
CA ARG A 131 38.82 -15.53 -19.46
C ARG A 131 38.93 -16.19 -18.09
N GLY A 132 38.18 -17.28 -17.89
CA GLY A 132 38.12 -18.03 -16.63
C GLY A 132 37.26 -17.41 -15.55
N TYR A 133 36.38 -16.45 -15.87
CA TYR A 133 35.45 -15.80 -14.94
C TYR A 133 34.02 -15.85 -15.46
N ASP A 134 33.14 -16.49 -14.69
CA ASP A 134 31.68 -16.45 -14.90
C ASP A 134 31.06 -15.33 -14.06
N THR A 135 30.02 -14.71 -14.60
CA THR A 135 29.25 -13.70 -13.87
C THR A 135 27.82 -14.20 -13.66
N VAL A 136 27.35 -14.13 -12.42
CA VAL A 136 25.99 -14.51 -12.05
C VAL A 136 25.33 -13.35 -11.30
N LYS A 137 24.11 -13.01 -11.73
CA LYS A 137 23.26 -11.97 -11.10
C LYS A 137 22.18 -12.62 -10.26
N TYR A 138 22.12 -12.26 -9.00
CA TYR A 138 21.05 -12.65 -8.09
C TYR A 138 20.12 -11.47 -7.82
N ARG A 139 18.83 -11.74 -7.64
CA ARG A 139 17.82 -10.77 -7.21
C ARG A 139 17.38 -11.10 -5.80
N GLU A 140 17.53 -10.16 -4.88
CA GLU A 140 17.26 -10.35 -3.47
C GLU A 140 16.27 -9.31 -2.95
N SER A 141 15.56 -9.64 -1.87
CA SER A 141 14.75 -8.70 -1.11
C SER A 141 15.63 -7.70 -0.36
N MET A 142 15.14 -6.49 -0.17
CA MET A 142 15.91 -5.38 0.40
C MET A 142 15.58 -5.09 1.88
N GLY A 143 14.38 -5.44 2.33
CA GLY A 143 13.93 -5.12 3.68
C GLY A 143 12.54 -4.51 3.75
N VAL A 144 12.37 -3.53 4.65
CA VAL A 144 11.11 -2.83 4.85
C VAL A 144 10.92 -1.75 3.78
N PHE A 145 9.76 -1.74 3.15
CA PHE A 145 9.30 -0.67 2.26
C PHE A 145 8.16 0.11 2.92
N ALA A 146 8.05 1.38 2.60
CA ALA A 146 6.88 2.16 2.95
C ALA A 146 6.12 2.60 1.70
N GLY A 147 4.79 2.46 1.74
CA GLY A 147 3.87 2.94 0.72
C GLY A 147 3.07 4.13 1.26
N ILE A 148 3.04 5.23 0.52
CA ILE A 148 2.26 6.43 0.87
C ILE A 148 1.27 6.69 -0.26
N VAL A 149 -0.03 6.61 0.06
CA VAL A 149 -1.10 6.59 -0.95
C VAL A 149 -2.06 7.77 -0.83
N PRO A 150 -2.62 8.23 -1.97
CA PRO A 150 -3.64 9.28 -2.01
C PRO A 150 -5.04 8.72 -1.74
N VAL A 151 -6.03 9.61 -1.69
CA VAL A 151 -7.41 9.27 -1.35
C VAL A 151 -8.20 8.60 -2.49
N ASN A 152 -7.82 8.83 -3.75
CA ASN A 152 -8.68 8.58 -4.92
C ASN A 152 -8.76 7.12 -5.38
N PHE A 153 -7.86 6.24 -4.92
CA PHE A 153 -7.86 4.80 -5.24
C PHE A 153 -7.43 3.99 -4.02
N PRO A 154 -8.31 3.82 -3.03
CA PRO A 154 -7.96 3.18 -1.76
C PRO A 154 -7.68 1.67 -1.85
N ALA A 155 -8.11 0.99 -2.92
CA ALA A 155 -7.78 -0.41 -3.19
C ALA A 155 -6.62 -0.56 -4.17
N MET A 156 -6.73 0.03 -5.38
CA MET A 156 -5.79 -0.17 -6.48
C MET A 156 -4.36 0.24 -6.13
N ILE A 157 -4.17 1.44 -5.59
CA ILE A 157 -2.83 1.96 -5.37
C ILE A 157 -2.10 1.17 -4.29
N PRO A 158 -2.64 0.99 -3.06
CA PRO A 158 -1.93 0.24 -2.03
C PRO A 158 -1.83 -1.26 -2.33
N PHE A 159 -2.89 -1.87 -2.86
CA PHE A 159 -3.00 -3.31 -2.99
C PHE A 159 -3.06 -3.85 -4.43
N GLY A 160 -2.86 -3.01 -5.42
CA GLY A 160 -2.62 -3.39 -6.80
C GLY A 160 -1.19 -3.04 -7.24
N TRP A 161 -0.74 -1.83 -6.94
CA TRP A 161 0.56 -1.34 -7.42
C TRP A 161 1.70 -1.52 -6.43
N MET A 162 1.44 -1.43 -5.11
CA MET A 162 2.50 -1.37 -4.11
C MET A 162 2.70 -2.70 -3.37
N ALA A 163 1.74 -3.10 -2.56
CA ALA A 163 1.89 -4.23 -1.64
C ALA A 163 2.12 -5.58 -2.35
N PRO A 164 1.36 -5.96 -3.40
CA PRO A 164 1.52 -7.28 -4.00
C PRO A 164 2.94 -7.53 -4.49
N THR A 165 3.47 -6.61 -5.30
CA THR A 165 4.84 -6.74 -5.85
C THR A 165 5.90 -6.66 -4.77
N CYS A 166 5.74 -5.78 -3.77
CA CYS A 166 6.66 -5.63 -2.67
C CYS A 166 6.81 -6.94 -1.89
N ILE A 167 5.70 -7.52 -1.42
CA ILE A 167 5.74 -8.76 -0.64
C ILE A 167 6.09 -9.98 -1.49
N ALA A 168 5.68 -10.01 -2.76
CA ALA A 168 6.06 -11.04 -3.70
C ALA A 168 7.58 -11.17 -3.81
N CYS A 169 8.29 -10.04 -3.88
CA CYS A 169 9.75 -9.99 -3.90
C CYS A 169 10.41 -10.31 -2.55
N GLY A 170 9.64 -10.66 -1.51
CA GLY A 170 10.16 -11.02 -0.19
C GLY A 170 10.45 -9.84 0.73
N ASN A 171 9.98 -8.64 0.40
CA ASN A 171 10.04 -7.47 1.27
C ASN A 171 8.84 -7.42 2.20
N THR A 172 8.91 -6.60 3.24
CA THR A 172 7.81 -6.26 4.14
C THR A 172 7.38 -4.81 3.93
N MET A 173 6.15 -4.45 4.32
CA MET A 173 5.63 -3.14 4.00
C MET A 173 4.86 -2.48 5.16
N VAL A 174 5.09 -1.18 5.31
CA VAL A 174 4.24 -0.27 6.08
C VAL A 174 3.50 0.63 5.11
N LEU A 175 2.18 0.49 5.03
CA LEU A 175 1.31 1.33 4.22
C LEU A 175 0.77 2.49 5.07
N LYS A 176 1.12 3.70 4.69
CA LYS A 176 0.43 4.90 5.16
C LYS A 176 -0.81 5.09 4.29
N ALA A 177 -1.94 4.57 4.75
CA ALA A 177 -3.22 4.74 4.08
C ALA A 177 -3.65 6.21 4.04
N ALA A 178 -4.49 6.57 3.08
CA ALA A 178 -5.10 7.89 3.05
C ALA A 178 -5.98 8.09 4.29
N SER A 179 -5.79 9.19 5.00
CA SER A 179 -6.45 9.40 6.29
C SER A 179 -7.97 9.58 6.20
N LEU A 180 -8.48 9.93 5.00
CA LEU A 180 -9.91 10.13 4.76
C LEU A 180 -10.60 8.90 4.13
N THR A 181 -9.82 7.95 3.59
CA THR A 181 -10.33 6.71 2.96
C THR A 181 -9.52 5.49 3.42
N PRO A 182 -9.48 5.20 4.73
CA PRO A 182 -8.65 4.12 5.27
C PRO A 182 -9.36 2.77 5.35
N ARG A 183 -10.69 2.71 5.33
CA ARG A 183 -11.47 1.48 5.61
C ARG A 183 -11.16 0.37 4.62
N THR A 184 -11.15 0.68 3.34
CA THR A 184 -10.83 -0.28 2.28
C THR A 184 -9.43 -0.85 2.48
N ALA A 185 -8.44 0.01 2.76
CA ALA A 185 -7.07 -0.45 2.97
C ALA A 185 -6.93 -1.33 4.22
N LEU A 186 -7.59 -0.99 5.31
CA LEU A 186 -7.62 -1.78 6.54
C LEU A 186 -8.28 -3.15 6.31
N ARG A 187 -9.40 -3.19 5.59
CA ARG A 187 -10.10 -4.45 5.29
C ARG A 187 -9.29 -5.36 4.39
N ILE A 188 -8.63 -4.82 3.36
CA ILE A 188 -7.77 -5.63 2.49
C ILE A 188 -6.56 -6.17 3.27
N ALA A 189 -5.97 -5.40 4.20
CA ALA A 189 -4.88 -5.90 5.04
C ALA A 189 -5.30 -7.11 5.89
N GLU A 190 -6.52 -7.12 6.40
CA GLU A 190 -7.09 -8.29 7.09
C GLU A 190 -7.23 -9.50 6.14
N LEU A 191 -7.69 -9.28 4.90
CA LEU A 191 -7.74 -10.36 3.89
C LEU A 191 -6.36 -10.91 3.55
N TYR A 192 -5.31 -10.09 3.60
CA TYR A 192 -3.92 -10.56 3.45
C TYR A 192 -3.54 -11.54 4.56
N LYS A 193 -3.91 -11.25 5.81
CA LYS A 193 -3.72 -12.19 6.93
C LYS A 193 -4.52 -13.47 6.72
N GLU A 194 -5.80 -13.38 6.33
CA GLU A 194 -6.65 -14.54 6.02
C GLU A 194 -6.05 -15.41 4.91
N ALA A 195 -5.40 -14.81 3.91
CA ALA A 195 -4.72 -15.49 2.83
C ALA A 195 -3.45 -16.25 3.25
N GLY A 196 -2.95 -16.01 4.46
CA GLY A 196 -1.75 -16.63 5.00
C GLY A 196 -0.48 -15.77 4.91
N VAL A 197 -0.61 -14.46 4.70
CA VAL A 197 0.52 -13.52 4.86
C VAL A 197 0.89 -13.48 6.34
N PRO A 198 2.17 -13.74 6.71
CA PRO A 198 2.60 -13.72 8.10
C PRO A 198 2.43 -12.35 8.78
N ASP A 199 2.19 -12.37 10.08
CA ASP A 199 2.06 -11.17 10.89
C ASP A 199 3.29 -10.26 10.72
N GLY A 200 3.07 -8.96 10.62
CA GLY A 200 4.12 -7.95 10.41
C GLY A 200 4.58 -7.75 8.96
N VAL A 201 4.29 -8.66 8.02
CA VAL A 201 4.65 -8.48 6.60
C VAL A 201 3.93 -7.29 5.98
N ILE A 202 2.66 -7.09 6.33
CA ILE A 202 1.84 -5.91 5.96
C ILE A 202 1.37 -5.22 7.23
N ASN A 203 1.56 -3.90 7.28
CA ASN A 203 1.08 -3.03 8.35
C ASN A 203 0.43 -1.80 7.71
N VAL A 204 -0.71 -1.35 8.25
CA VAL A 204 -1.46 -0.19 7.72
C VAL A 204 -1.66 0.82 8.83
N VAL A 205 -1.16 2.02 8.62
CA VAL A 205 -1.29 3.16 9.55
C VAL A 205 -1.92 4.36 8.85
N THR A 206 -2.61 5.19 9.63
CA THR A 206 -3.03 6.52 9.22
C THR A 206 -2.30 7.54 10.07
N CYS A 207 -1.65 8.51 9.46
CA CYS A 207 -0.86 9.49 10.19
C CYS A 207 -0.77 10.83 9.44
N SER A 208 -0.27 11.85 10.10
CA SER A 208 -0.08 13.18 9.53
C SER A 208 1.26 13.31 8.80
N ARG A 209 1.50 14.49 8.26
CA ARG A 209 2.76 14.83 7.58
C ARG A 209 3.98 14.71 8.52
N ASN A 210 3.81 14.95 9.82
CA ASN A 210 4.92 14.89 10.77
C ASN A 210 5.43 13.45 10.92
N GLU A 211 4.54 12.50 11.08
CA GLU A 211 4.88 11.08 11.23
C GLU A 211 5.38 10.47 9.92
N ILE A 212 5.03 11.05 8.74
CA ILE A 212 5.65 10.66 7.47
C ILE A 212 7.15 10.94 7.49
N ASN A 213 7.62 12.02 8.11
CA ASN A 213 9.06 12.26 8.24
C ASN A 213 9.75 11.14 9.01
N THR A 214 9.13 10.59 10.05
CA THR A 214 9.64 9.43 10.79
C THR A 214 9.86 8.22 9.86
N ILE A 215 8.92 7.96 8.93
CA ILE A 215 9.07 6.92 7.92
C ILE A 215 10.24 7.20 6.96
N LEU A 216 10.34 8.46 6.48
CA LEU A 216 11.36 8.86 5.52
C LEU A 216 12.79 8.83 6.12
N GLU A 217 12.90 9.14 7.41
CA GLU A 217 14.18 9.23 8.13
C GLU A 217 14.61 7.89 8.76
N SER A 218 13.66 6.96 9.03
CA SER A 218 13.98 5.69 9.68
C SER A 218 15.02 4.88 8.89
N PRO A 219 16.15 4.47 9.48
CA PRO A 219 17.18 3.68 8.80
C PRO A 219 16.71 2.26 8.46
N ASP A 220 15.64 1.80 9.08
CA ASP A 220 15.07 0.47 8.86
C ASP A 220 14.25 0.39 7.58
N VAL A 221 13.68 1.51 7.11
CA VAL A 221 12.97 1.61 5.83
C VAL A 221 13.98 1.72 4.70
N LYS A 222 13.97 0.76 3.78
CA LYS A 222 14.93 0.65 2.65
C LYS A 222 14.40 1.25 1.36
N GLY A 223 13.10 1.35 1.21
CA GLY A 223 12.48 1.93 0.02
C GLY A 223 11.15 2.61 0.31
N ILE A 224 10.85 3.61 -0.52
CA ILE A 224 9.61 4.39 -0.47
C ILE A 224 8.93 4.30 -1.83
N THR A 225 7.63 4.02 -1.81
CA THR A 225 6.76 4.18 -2.98
C THR A 225 5.65 5.17 -2.63
N PHE A 226 5.46 6.15 -3.49
CA PHE A 226 4.53 7.26 -3.28
C PHE A 226 3.68 7.49 -4.52
N VAL A 227 2.41 7.74 -4.31
CA VAL A 227 1.50 8.29 -5.32
C VAL A 227 0.81 9.52 -4.75
N GLY A 228 0.81 10.62 -5.50
CA GLY A 228 0.18 11.88 -5.07
C GLY A 228 0.60 13.10 -5.89
N SER A 229 0.54 14.27 -5.28
CA SER A 229 0.86 15.53 -5.97
C SER A 229 2.38 15.69 -6.21
N THR A 230 2.76 16.34 -7.29
CA THR A 230 4.16 16.58 -7.66
C THR A 230 4.97 17.32 -6.57
N PRO A 231 4.45 18.38 -5.91
CA PRO A 231 5.21 19.04 -4.87
C PRO A 231 5.55 18.12 -3.69
N VAL A 232 4.61 17.27 -3.27
CA VAL A 232 4.84 16.30 -2.19
C VAL A 232 5.78 15.20 -2.66
N GLY A 233 5.62 14.70 -3.89
CA GLY A 233 6.51 13.68 -4.46
C GLY A 233 7.97 14.14 -4.55
N LYS A 234 8.21 15.39 -4.95
CA LYS A 234 9.58 15.98 -4.96
C LYS A 234 10.19 15.97 -3.56
N LEU A 235 9.47 16.44 -2.55
CA LEU A 235 9.94 16.46 -1.16
C LEU A 235 10.27 15.05 -0.65
N ILE A 236 9.38 14.08 -0.92
CA ILE A 236 9.59 12.67 -0.52
C ILE A 236 10.80 12.10 -1.23
N TYR A 237 10.93 12.34 -2.54
CA TYR A 237 12.04 11.86 -3.34
C TYR A 237 13.38 12.39 -2.81
N GLU A 238 13.47 13.70 -2.61
CA GLU A 238 14.69 14.36 -2.11
C GLU A 238 15.09 13.82 -0.73
N LYS A 239 14.16 13.75 0.22
CA LYS A 239 14.44 13.24 1.57
C LYS A 239 14.83 11.77 1.58
N ALA A 240 14.11 10.93 0.87
CA ALA A 240 14.38 9.50 0.86
C ALA A 240 15.68 9.17 0.10
N ALA A 241 15.94 9.84 -1.03
CA ALA A 241 17.18 9.67 -1.78
C ALA A 241 18.41 10.13 -1.00
N SER A 242 18.33 11.28 -0.29
CA SER A 242 19.41 11.76 0.57
C SER A 242 19.71 10.82 1.75
N ALA A 243 18.72 10.03 2.18
CA ALA A 243 18.88 8.97 3.18
C ALA A 243 19.31 7.61 2.59
N GLY A 244 19.70 7.56 1.29
CA GLY A 244 20.19 6.35 0.64
C GLY A 244 19.11 5.30 0.36
N LYS A 245 17.82 5.66 0.37
CA LYS A 245 16.70 4.75 0.13
C LYS A 245 16.38 4.61 -1.36
N ARG A 246 15.80 3.48 -1.74
CA ARG A 246 15.11 3.36 -3.04
C ARG A 246 13.84 4.20 -3.01
N VAL A 247 13.58 4.93 -4.10
CA VAL A 247 12.43 5.84 -4.19
C VAL A 247 11.74 5.67 -5.52
N GLN A 248 10.41 5.55 -5.46
CA GLN A 248 9.53 5.65 -6.61
C GLN A 248 8.41 6.63 -6.28
N CYS A 249 8.27 7.70 -7.07
CA CYS A 249 7.20 8.67 -6.94
C CYS A 249 6.42 8.76 -8.24
N LEU A 250 5.13 8.40 -8.19
CA LEU A 250 4.18 8.59 -9.27
C LEU A 250 3.36 9.83 -8.94
N CYS A 251 3.56 10.87 -9.73
CA CYS A 251 2.94 12.16 -9.51
C CYS A 251 1.98 12.49 -10.65
N GLN A 252 1.26 13.56 -10.51
CA GLN A 252 0.21 14.10 -11.37
C GLN A 252 0.13 13.54 -12.81
N ALA A 253 -1.10 13.34 -13.29
CA ALA A 253 -1.40 13.04 -14.67
C ALA A 253 -1.54 14.32 -15.52
N LYS A 254 -1.67 14.15 -16.84
CA LYS A 254 -1.87 15.24 -17.82
C LYS A 254 -3.15 15.02 -18.59
N ASN A 255 -4.26 14.95 -17.89
CA ASN A 255 -5.57 14.76 -18.51
C ASN A 255 -6.00 16.07 -19.20
N HIS A 256 -6.51 15.94 -20.42
CA HIS A 256 -7.09 17.05 -21.16
C HIS A 256 -8.60 17.04 -20.99
N ALA A 257 -9.19 18.19 -20.72
CA ALA A 257 -10.63 18.36 -20.68
C ALA A 257 -11.01 19.37 -21.79
N LEU A 258 -11.90 18.95 -22.71
CA LEU A 258 -12.46 19.81 -23.74
C LEU A 258 -13.89 20.17 -23.32
N VAL A 259 -14.13 21.44 -23.00
CA VAL A 259 -15.45 21.96 -22.64
C VAL A 259 -15.99 22.65 -23.84
N LEU A 260 -17.11 22.15 -24.40
CA LEU A 260 -17.79 22.73 -25.54
C LEU A 260 -18.64 23.93 -25.10
N ALA A 261 -18.97 24.84 -26.05
CA ALA A 261 -19.69 26.09 -25.76
C ALA A 261 -21.11 25.88 -25.23
N ASP A 262 -21.71 24.74 -25.52
CA ASP A 262 -23.07 24.35 -25.12
C ASP A 262 -23.09 23.46 -23.85
N THR A 263 -21.97 23.30 -23.20
CA THR A 263 -21.86 22.50 -21.95
C THR A 263 -22.62 23.21 -20.83
N PRO A 264 -23.58 22.56 -20.13
CA PRO A 264 -24.25 23.15 -18.98
C PRO A 264 -23.24 23.25 -17.80
N ILE A 265 -22.97 24.50 -17.39
CA ILE A 265 -21.98 24.84 -16.38
C ILE A 265 -22.53 24.67 -14.94
N GLU A 266 -23.87 24.65 -14.80
CA GLU A 266 -24.57 24.61 -13.51
C GLU A 266 -24.80 23.19 -12.94
N ARG A 267 -23.89 22.25 -13.23
CA ARG A 267 -23.98 20.86 -12.73
C ARG A 267 -22.99 20.59 -11.65
#